data_7485ae821d39ca20283a7171a55e0324
#
_entry.id   7485ae821d39ca20283a7171a55e0324
#
_cell.length_a   1.000
_cell.length_b   1.000
_cell.length_c   1.000
_cell.angle_alpha   90.00
_cell.angle_beta   90.00
_cell.angle_gamma   90.00
#
_symmetry.space_group_name_H-M   'P 1'
#
loop_
_entity.id
_entity.type
_entity.pdbx_description
1 polymer ?
#
loop_
_entity_poly.entity_id
_entity_poly.type
_entity_poly.pdbx_seq_one_letter_code
_entity_poly.pdbx_strand_id
1 'polypeptide(L)'
;MKNKILRKLCVYAVSASMILPASAPVMAATTTSVVRDYSFNLSEMNYTNAVLYEGDSLQLRTTHPASKINKLPGRLTWVSNNPKVVSVSSSGKITAKKITTTGAFRPSKAFSVITLKKGNVEIAKCAVDVMPRLQFSTKTRTAKKGTTLKVFLPDAATSSSSSNSKVVKNMCNTCYADSHGNHYLKLKCQNKGTATITFQVYPKNTNKKVYVSRKIFRFKITVK
;
A
#
# COMPACT_ATOMS: atom_id res chain seq x y z
N MET A 1 9.24 -31.74 -26.77
CA MET A 1 10.71 -31.55 -26.74
C MET A 1 11.06 -30.89 -25.42
N LYS A 2 11.82 -31.59 -24.57
CA LYS A 2 12.18 -31.20 -23.19
C LYS A 2 13.58 -30.58 -23.20
N ASN A 3 13.70 -29.29 -22.89
CA ASN A 3 15.00 -28.66 -22.69
C ASN A 3 15.34 -28.61 -21.20
N LYS A 4 16.29 -29.50 -20.80
CA LYS A 4 16.97 -29.46 -19.51
C LYS A 4 18.14 -28.48 -19.60
N ILE A 5 18.10 -27.40 -18.82
CA ILE A 5 19.25 -26.51 -18.63
C ILE A 5 20.05 -27.04 -17.45
N LEU A 6 21.22 -27.63 -17.76
CA LEU A 6 22.23 -28.02 -16.78
C LEU A 6 22.99 -26.76 -16.34
N ARG A 7 22.92 -26.40 -15.06
CA ARG A 7 23.82 -25.39 -14.47
C ARG A 7 25.09 -26.09 -14.02
N LYS A 8 26.22 -25.79 -14.68
CA LYS A 8 27.56 -26.20 -14.26
C LYS A 8 28.02 -25.37 -13.06
N LEU A 9 28.33 -26.04 -11.94
CA LEU A 9 29.07 -25.46 -10.83
C LEU A 9 30.58 -25.49 -11.20
N CYS A 10 31.23 -24.33 -11.22
CA CYS A 10 32.69 -24.24 -11.25
C CYS A 10 33.21 -24.31 -9.81
N VAL A 11 33.92 -25.38 -9.51
CA VAL A 11 34.68 -25.52 -8.28
C VAL A 11 36.14 -25.14 -8.63
N TYR A 12 36.64 -24.07 -8.03
CA TYR A 12 38.08 -23.76 -8.07
C TYR A 12 38.78 -24.43 -6.91
N ALA A 13 39.61 -25.42 -7.21
CA ALA A 13 40.54 -25.98 -6.26
C ALA A 13 41.86 -25.19 -6.34
N VAL A 14 42.24 -24.55 -5.23
CA VAL A 14 43.59 -23.98 -5.06
C VAL A 14 44.38 -24.94 -4.21
N SER A 15 45.38 -25.62 -4.82
CA SER A 15 46.33 -26.45 -4.13
C SER A 15 47.53 -25.61 -3.67
N ALA A 16 47.65 -25.43 -2.34
CA ALA A 16 48.89 -24.93 -1.74
C ALA A 16 49.50 -26.01 -0.87
N SER A 17 50.61 -26.55 -1.33
CA SER A 17 51.44 -27.50 -0.59
C SER A 17 52.26 -26.73 0.46
N MET A 18 51.96 -26.92 1.75
CA MET A 18 52.87 -26.54 2.85
C MET A 18 53.16 -27.77 3.71
N ILE A 19 54.44 -28.11 3.80
CA ILE A 19 55.01 -29.14 4.68
C ILE A 19 54.95 -28.58 6.11
N LEU A 20 54.21 -29.24 7.02
CA LEU A 20 54.17 -28.93 8.44
C LEU A 20 54.72 -30.12 9.26
N PRO A 21 55.43 -29.89 10.36
CA PRO A 21 55.91 -30.94 11.25
C PRO A 21 54.75 -31.57 12.03
N ALA A 22 54.88 -32.87 12.31
CA ALA A 22 53.91 -33.65 13.03
C ALA A 22 53.70 -33.14 14.46
N SER A 23 52.50 -32.66 14.77
CA SER A 23 51.98 -32.43 16.09
C SER A 23 50.56 -33.00 16.15
N ALA A 24 50.25 -33.60 17.29
CA ALA A 24 49.10 -34.38 17.72
C ALA A 24 47.76 -34.15 16.97
N PRO A 25 46.88 -35.18 16.85
CA PRO A 25 45.59 -35.04 16.20
C PRO A 25 44.68 -34.15 17.01
N VAL A 26 44.52 -32.90 16.56
CA VAL A 26 43.40 -32.08 17.00
C VAL A 26 42.18 -32.68 16.35
N MET A 27 41.28 -33.27 17.14
CA MET A 27 39.96 -33.65 16.71
C MET A 27 39.25 -32.40 16.18
N ALA A 28 39.26 -32.21 14.89
CA ALA A 28 38.46 -31.21 14.23
C ALA A 28 36.97 -31.56 14.51
N ALA A 29 36.36 -30.84 15.40
CA ALA A 29 34.90 -30.87 15.55
C ALA A 29 34.30 -30.47 14.20
N THR A 30 33.80 -31.44 13.46
CA THR A 30 33.02 -31.22 12.24
C THR A 30 31.69 -30.55 12.70
N THR A 31 31.69 -29.23 12.72
CA THR A 31 30.45 -28.48 12.83
C THR A 31 29.67 -28.70 11.54
N THR A 32 28.87 -29.76 11.53
CA THR A 32 27.83 -29.94 10.50
C THR A 32 26.89 -28.76 10.68
N SER A 33 27.07 -27.72 9.89
CA SER A 33 26.09 -26.65 9.78
C SER A 33 24.82 -27.27 9.19
N VAL A 34 23.89 -27.62 10.05
CA VAL A 34 22.53 -27.98 9.64
C VAL A 34 21.97 -26.75 8.97
N VAL A 35 22.05 -26.69 7.64
CA VAL A 35 21.32 -25.70 6.84
C VAL A 35 19.85 -26.02 7.04
N ARG A 36 19.25 -25.38 8.04
CA ARG A 36 17.80 -25.42 8.21
C ARG A 36 17.21 -24.58 7.11
N ASP A 37 16.55 -25.24 6.17
CA ASP A 37 15.77 -24.55 5.14
C ASP A 37 14.56 -23.86 5.80
N TYR A 38 14.73 -22.59 6.14
CA TYR A 38 13.67 -21.75 6.67
C TYR A 38 12.93 -21.08 5.52
N SER A 39 12.08 -21.83 4.82
CA SER A 39 11.17 -21.23 3.85
C SER A 39 10.04 -20.48 4.55
N PHE A 40 9.87 -19.20 4.21
CA PHE A 40 8.74 -18.38 4.64
C PHE A 40 7.85 -18.07 3.45
N ASN A 41 6.54 -18.20 3.65
CA ASN A 41 5.60 -17.70 2.67
C ASN A 41 5.55 -16.16 2.80
N LEU A 42 6.12 -15.47 1.83
CA LEU A 42 6.25 -14.01 1.83
C LEU A 42 4.90 -13.27 1.79
N SER A 43 3.80 -13.97 1.47
CA SER A 43 2.43 -13.45 1.54
C SER A 43 1.83 -13.44 2.94
N GLU A 44 2.50 -14.01 3.95
CA GLU A 44 2.06 -14.05 5.34
C GLU A 44 2.28 -12.70 6.06
N MET A 45 1.55 -11.71 5.56
CA MET A 45 1.43 -10.36 6.10
C MET A 45 -0.05 -10.01 6.20
N ASN A 46 -0.42 -9.07 7.10
CA ASN A 46 -1.80 -8.58 7.17
C ASN A 46 -2.28 -8.04 5.82
N TYR A 47 -1.35 -7.40 5.07
CA TYR A 47 -1.60 -6.96 3.69
C TYR A 47 -0.41 -7.31 2.79
N THR A 48 -0.67 -7.94 1.66
CA THR A 48 0.34 -8.23 0.63
C THR A 48 0.48 -7.06 -0.36
N ASN A 49 -0.59 -6.28 -0.51
CA ASN A 49 -0.61 -5.08 -1.34
C ASN A 49 -1.30 -3.95 -0.57
N ALA A 50 -0.84 -2.74 -0.77
CA ALA A 50 -1.45 -1.54 -0.23
C ALA A 50 -1.51 -0.42 -1.29
N VAL A 51 -2.60 0.32 -1.31
CA VAL A 51 -2.73 1.57 -2.06
C VAL A 51 -2.91 2.69 -1.05
N LEU A 52 -1.95 3.59 -1.00
CA LEU A 52 -1.92 4.74 -0.09
C LEU A 52 -1.97 6.04 -0.90
N TYR A 53 -2.60 7.06 -0.37
CA TYR A 53 -2.42 8.42 -0.87
C TYR A 53 -1.25 9.08 -0.15
N GLU A 54 -0.57 9.99 -0.83
CA GLU A 54 0.49 10.81 -0.29
C GLU A 54 0.14 11.38 1.09
N GLY A 55 1.01 11.14 2.08
CA GLY A 55 0.81 11.50 3.48
C GLY A 55 0.10 10.43 4.33
N ASP A 56 -0.43 9.37 3.74
CA ASP A 56 -1.07 8.29 4.50
C ASP A 56 -0.06 7.37 5.17
N SER A 57 -0.50 6.74 6.24
CA SER A 57 0.28 5.74 6.96
C SER A 57 -0.53 4.47 7.17
N LEU A 58 0.15 3.32 7.23
CA LEU A 58 -0.43 2.02 7.47
C LEU A 58 0.49 1.19 8.37
N GLN A 59 -0.09 0.44 9.32
CA GLN A 59 0.66 -0.51 10.14
C GLN A 59 0.70 -1.88 9.46
N LEU A 60 1.89 -2.32 9.07
CA LEU A 60 2.14 -3.69 8.60
C LEU A 60 2.47 -4.61 9.76
N ARG A 61 2.04 -5.87 9.67
CA ARG A 61 2.32 -6.93 10.64
C ARG A 61 2.43 -8.25 9.91
N THR A 62 3.41 -9.07 10.27
CA THR A 62 3.45 -10.46 9.80
C THR A 62 2.39 -11.30 10.50
N THR A 63 1.84 -12.27 9.77
CA THR A 63 0.93 -13.30 10.31
C THR A 63 1.66 -14.60 10.65
N HIS A 64 2.97 -14.69 10.40
CA HIS A 64 3.79 -15.81 10.84
C HIS A 64 3.85 -15.91 12.37
N PRO A 65 3.78 -17.13 12.94
CA PRO A 65 3.95 -17.33 14.37
C PRO A 65 5.30 -16.83 14.87
N ALA A 66 5.31 -16.14 16.01
CA ALA A 66 6.54 -15.65 16.64
C ALA A 66 7.54 -16.78 16.95
N SER A 67 7.04 -17.98 17.32
CA SER A 67 7.86 -19.18 17.55
C SER A 67 8.67 -19.61 16.32
N LYS A 68 8.13 -19.43 15.10
CA LYS A 68 8.84 -19.71 13.86
C LYS A 68 9.91 -18.66 13.58
N ILE A 69 9.56 -17.38 13.75
CA ILE A 69 10.48 -16.25 13.51
C ILE A 69 11.64 -16.26 14.52
N ASN A 70 11.36 -16.57 15.80
CA ASN A 70 12.37 -16.53 16.85
C ASN A 70 13.47 -17.60 16.70
N LYS A 71 13.25 -18.66 15.91
CA LYS A 71 14.27 -19.67 15.57
C LYS A 71 15.36 -19.14 14.64
N LEU A 72 15.12 -18.03 13.95
CA LEU A 72 16.11 -17.43 13.06
C LEU A 72 17.12 -16.60 13.86
N PRO A 73 18.41 -16.61 13.45
CA PRO A 73 19.42 -15.71 14.00
C PRO A 73 19.19 -14.26 13.53
N GLY A 74 19.79 -13.33 14.27
CA GLY A 74 19.81 -11.92 13.88
C GLY A 74 18.60 -11.11 14.36
N ARG A 75 18.62 -9.82 14.00
CA ARG A 75 17.61 -8.83 14.39
C ARG A 75 16.48 -8.79 13.37
N LEU A 76 15.26 -8.56 13.86
CA LEU A 76 14.10 -8.29 13.01
C LEU A 76 14.17 -6.86 12.48
N THR A 77 14.08 -6.68 11.18
CA THR A 77 14.19 -5.38 10.51
C THR A 77 13.16 -5.21 9.39
N TRP A 78 12.64 -4.01 9.27
CA TRP A 78 11.80 -3.60 8.16
C TRP A 78 12.61 -2.80 7.15
N VAL A 79 12.47 -3.12 5.86
CA VAL A 79 13.22 -2.49 4.78
C VAL A 79 12.27 -2.04 3.67
N SER A 80 12.44 -0.82 3.20
CA SER A 80 11.80 -0.30 1.98
C SER A 80 12.83 -0.32 0.84
N ASN A 81 12.48 -0.89 -0.31
CA ASN A 81 13.35 -0.84 -1.49
C ASN A 81 13.35 0.56 -2.15
N ASN A 82 12.37 1.41 -1.82
CA ASN A 82 12.31 2.80 -2.27
C ASN A 82 11.85 3.74 -1.14
N PRO A 83 12.75 4.09 -0.19
CA PRO A 83 12.39 4.90 0.98
C PRO A 83 12.05 6.36 0.63
N LYS A 84 12.33 6.81 -0.60
CA LYS A 84 11.88 8.11 -1.11
C LYS A 84 10.38 8.12 -1.41
N VAL A 85 9.79 6.97 -1.73
CA VAL A 85 8.36 6.80 -2.01
C VAL A 85 7.60 6.35 -0.77
N VAL A 86 8.10 5.33 -0.07
CA VAL A 86 7.50 4.81 1.16
C VAL A 86 8.58 4.60 2.21
N SER A 87 8.51 5.31 3.32
CA SER A 87 9.35 5.02 4.49
C SER A 87 8.71 3.95 5.36
N VAL A 88 9.52 3.20 6.10
CA VAL A 88 9.07 2.24 7.10
C VAL A 88 9.82 2.44 8.41
N SER A 89 9.10 2.39 9.53
CA SER A 89 9.67 2.44 10.87
C SER A 89 10.15 1.06 11.34
N SER A 90 10.92 1.02 12.42
CA SER A 90 11.33 -0.23 13.08
C SER A 90 10.16 -1.07 13.58
N SER A 91 9.00 -0.47 13.82
CA SER A 91 7.77 -1.17 14.21
C SER A 91 6.90 -1.64 13.02
N GLY A 92 7.31 -1.38 11.77
CA GLY A 92 6.54 -1.74 10.58
C GLY A 92 5.45 -0.75 10.19
N LYS A 93 5.44 0.46 10.77
CA LYS A 93 4.57 1.54 10.30
C LYS A 93 5.15 2.12 9.02
N ILE A 94 4.42 2.01 7.91
CA ILE A 94 4.78 2.62 6.63
C ILE A 94 4.11 3.98 6.48
N THR A 95 4.78 4.89 5.75
CA THR A 95 4.25 6.22 5.42
C THR A 95 4.54 6.54 3.97
N ALA A 96 3.48 6.83 3.20
CA ALA A 96 3.57 7.28 1.82
C ALA A 96 4.10 8.71 1.78
N LYS A 97 5.20 8.93 1.08
CA LYS A 97 5.82 10.25 0.95
C LYS A 97 5.27 11.02 -0.25
N LYS A 98 5.63 12.30 -0.34
CA LYS A 98 5.30 13.12 -1.50
C LYS A 98 5.92 12.53 -2.74
N ILE A 99 5.12 12.33 -3.79
CA ILE A 99 5.59 11.89 -5.10
C ILE A 99 5.63 13.08 -6.05
N THR A 100 6.74 13.24 -6.76
CA THR A 100 6.84 14.23 -7.82
C THR A 100 6.19 13.63 -9.06
N THR A 101 5.02 14.14 -9.43
CA THR A 101 4.35 13.73 -10.67
C THR A 101 4.86 14.59 -11.80
N THR A 102 5.71 14.05 -12.65
CA THR A 102 6.05 14.67 -13.94
C THR A 102 5.08 14.11 -14.99
N GLY A 103 4.10 14.93 -15.40
CA GLY A 103 3.20 14.57 -16.51
C GLY A 103 1.74 14.87 -16.25
N ALA A 104 1.16 15.64 -17.17
CA ALA A 104 -0.25 15.98 -17.22
C ALA A 104 -1.07 14.75 -17.64
N PHE A 105 -2.02 14.28 -16.98
CA PHE A 105 -3.10 13.35 -17.34
C PHE A 105 -3.24 12.02 -16.62
N ARG A 106 -2.21 11.42 -16.08
CA ARG A 106 -2.34 10.39 -15.02
C ARG A 106 -1.11 10.48 -14.15
N PRO A 107 -1.26 10.79 -12.85
CA PRO A 107 -0.13 10.74 -11.94
C PRO A 107 0.43 9.32 -11.99
N SER A 108 1.70 9.18 -12.38
CA SER A 108 2.38 7.90 -12.35
C SER A 108 2.35 7.39 -10.92
N LYS A 109 1.80 6.19 -10.71
CA LYS A 109 1.87 5.51 -9.42
C LYS A 109 3.33 5.35 -9.05
N ALA A 110 3.73 5.87 -7.92
CA ALA A 110 5.02 5.54 -7.35
C ALA A 110 4.89 4.24 -6.55
N PHE A 111 5.86 3.35 -6.69
CA PHE A 111 5.82 2.00 -6.16
C PHE A 111 6.99 1.72 -5.22
N SER A 112 6.72 0.98 -4.15
CA SER A 112 7.75 0.46 -3.23
C SER A 112 7.36 -0.92 -2.72
N VAL A 113 8.36 -1.77 -2.47
CA VAL A 113 8.19 -3.04 -1.76
C VAL A 113 8.76 -2.91 -0.35
N ILE A 114 7.95 -3.25 0.63
CA ILE A 114 8.33 -3.30 2.03
C ILE A 114 8.58 -4.76 2.39
N THR A 115 9.75 -5.05 2.92
CA THR A 115 10.16 -6.40 3.32
C THR A 115 10.45 -6.44 4.82
N LEU A 116 9.90 -7.43 5.51
CA LEU A 116 10.30 -7.81 6.86
C LEU A 116 11.38 -8.87 6.75
N LYS A 117 12.53 -8.63 7.42
CA LYS A 117 13.69 -9.56 7.45
C LYS A 117 14.08 -9.88 8.87
N LYS A 118 14.68 -11.06 9.07
CA LYS A 118 15.44 -11.39 10.29
C LYS A 118 16.83 -11.90 9.90
N GLY A 119 17.86 -11.13 10.20
CA GLY A 119 19.16 -11.31 9.59
C GLY A 119 19.05 -11.19 8.06
N ASN A 120 19.52 -12.21 7.33
CA ASN A 120 19.45 -12.27 5.87
C ASN A 120 18.18 -12.94 5.33
N VAL A 121 17.31 -13.47 6.21
CA VAL A 121 16.09 -14.21 5.80
C VAL A 121 14.93 -13.24 5.61
N GLU A 122 14.31 -13.28 4.43
CA GLU A 122 13.08 -12.55 4.17
C GLU A 122 11.88 -13.33 4.74
N ILE A 123 11.07 -12.64 5.56
CA ILE A 123 9.95 -13.25 6.28
C ILE A 123 8.63 -12.93 5.59
N ALA A 124 8.42 -11.69 5.18
CA ALA A 124 7.18 -11.26 4.55
C ALA A 124 7.37 -10.01 3.70
N LYS A 125 6.51 -9.79 2.70
CA LYS A 125 6.55 -8.65 1.79
C LYS A 125 5.18 -8.01 1.62
N CYS A 126 5.18 -6.69 1.40
CA CYS A 126 4.01 -5.91 1.00
C CYS A 126 4.39 -4.98 -0.15
N ALA A 127 3.67 -5.07 -1.26
CA ALA A 127 3.79 -4.13 -2.37
C ALA A 127 2.94 -2.89 -2.07
N VAL A 128 3.50 -1.70 -2.23
CA VAL A 128 2.83 -0.44 -1.90
C VAL A 128 2.81 0.49 -3.09
N ASP A 129 1.62 0.77 -3.61
CA ASP A 129 1.35 1.84 -4.57
C ASP A 129 1.07 3.15 -3.83
N VAL A 130 1.73 4.23 -4.23
CA VAL A 130 1.44 5.58 -3.72
C VAL A 130 0.75 6.39 -4.79
N MET A 131 -0.42 6.92 -4.44
CA MET A 131 -1.23 7.81 -5.27
C MET A 131 -1.04 9.26 -4.83
N PRO A 132 -1.15 10.24 -5.73
CA PRO A 132 -1.14 11.64 -5.37
C PRO A 132 -2.22 11.96 -4.34
N ARG A 133 -1.95 12.98 -3.52
CA ARG A 133 -2.93 13.46 -2.56
C ARG A 133 -4.19 13.97 -3.27
N LEU A 134 -5.34 13.42 -2.88
CA LEU A 134 -6.62 13.90 -3.40
C LEU A 134 -6.91 15.31 -2.85
N GLN A 135 -7.18 16.25 -3.76
CA GLN A 135 -7.54 17.62 -3.42
C GLN A 135 -9.03 17.85 -3.69
N PHE A 136 -9.74 18.33 -2.70
CA PHE A 136 -11.14 18.68 -2.82
C PHE A 136 -11.46 19.91 -1.97
N SER A 137 -12.15 20.90 -2.56
CA SER A 137 -12.59 22.08 -1.82
C SER A 137 -13.81 21.76 -0.95
N THR A 138 -13.61 21.85 0.35
CA THR A 138 -14.69 21.69 1.37
C THR A 138 -15.47 22.97 1.66
N LYS A 139 -15.19 24.07 0.93
CA LYS A 139 -15.91 25.34 1.11
C LYS A 139 -17.41 25.17 0.92
N THR A 140 -18.20 25.91 1.72
CA THR A 140 -19.66 25.96 1.58
C THR A 140 -20.05 26.51 0.21
N ARG A 141 -20.97 25.85 -0.46
CA ARG A 141 -21.57 26.30 -1.73
C ARG A 141 -22.96 26.86 -1.48
N THR A 142 -23.31 27.94 -2.17
CA THR A 142 -24.67 28.51 -2.12
C THR A 142 -25.39 28.23 -3.44
N ALA A 143 -26.66 27.86 -3.37
CA ALA A 143 -27.49 27.58 -4.53
C ALA A 143 -28.92 28.13 -4.34
N LYS A 144 -29.62 28.37 -5.44
CA LYS A 144 -31.05 28.70 -5.42
C LYS A 144 -31.91 27.45 -5.34
N LYS A 145 -33.07 27.53 -4.67
CA LYS A 145 -34.10 26.48 -4.70
C LYS A 145 -34.44 26.12 -6.16
N GLY A 146 -34.64 24.84 -6.43
CA GLY A 146 -34.92 24.29 -7.77
C GLY A 146 -33.73 24.01 -8.65
N THR A 147 -32.52 24.51 -8.30
CA THR A 147 -31.31 24.27 -9.11
C THR A 147 -30.77 22.85 -8.92
N THR A 148 -30.08 22.36 -9.97
CA THR A 148 -29.29 21.14 -9.88
C THR A 148 -27.81 21.50 -10.01
N LEU A 149 -27.03 21.17 -8.98
CA LEU A 149 -25.59 21.38 -8.95
C LEU A 149 -24.85 20.15 -9.48
N LYS A 150 -23.83 20.39 -10.29
CA LYS A 150 -22.82 19.42 -10.68
C LYS A 150 -21.56 19.70 -9.88
N VAL A 151 -21.15 18.79 -9.00
CA VAL A 151 -19.98 18.95 -8.14
C VAL A 151 -18.92 17.92 -8.54
N PHE A 152 -17.86 18.38 -9.19
CA PHE A 152 -16.75 17.53 -9.61
C PHE A 152 -15.97 17.01 -8.41
N LEU A 153 -15.56 15.75 -8.50
CA LEU A 153 -14.86 15.00 -7.47
C LEU A 153 -13.40 14.78 -7.87
N PRO A 154 -12.50 14.59 -6.90
CA PRO A 154 -11.11 14.33 -7.20
C PRO A 154 -10.86 12.93 -7.76
N ASP A 155 -11.82 12.01 -7.58
CA ASP A 155 -11.82 10.64 -8.06
C ASP A 155 -13.22 10.04 -7.95
N ALA A 156 -13.42 8.79 -8.42
CA ALA A 156 -14.69 8.08 -8.35
C ALA A 156 -15.16 7.89 -6.91
N ALA A 157 -16.35 8.40 -6.59
CA ALA A 157 -16.97 8.15 -5.30
C ALA A 157 -17.64 6.76 -5.29
N THR A 158 -17.37 5.99 -4.24
CA THR A 158 -17.99 4.68 -4.00
C THR A 158 -19.26 4.77 -3.18
N SER A 159 -19.42 5.85 -2.43
CA SER A 159 -20.68 6.21 -1.76
C SER A 159 -20.79 7.72 -1.58
N SER A 160 -22.03 8.21 -1.57
CA SER A 160 -22.33 9.61 -1.27
C SER A 160 -23.68 9.74 -0.61
N SER A 161 -23.83 10.74 0.28
CA SER A 161 -25.05 10.97 1.02
C SER A 161 -25.25 12.47 1.31
N SER A 162 -26.50 12.83 1.62
CA SER A 162 -26.89 14.15 2.11
C SER A 162 -27.42 14.04 3.53
N SER A 163 -27.01 14.92 4.43
CA SER A 163 -27.51 14.97 5.81
C SER A 163 -28.98 15.41 5.88
N ASN A 164 -29.47 16.10 4.84
CA ASN A 164 -30.87 16.52 4.73
C ASN A 164 -31.32 16.45 3.25
N SER A 165 -31.88 15.31 2.89
CA SER A 165 -32.35 15.06 1.52
C SER A 165 -33.56 15.92 1.13
N LYS A 166 -34.32 16.44 2.08
CA LYS A 166 -35.43 17.41 1.83
C LYS A 166 -34.88 18.76 1.37
N VAL A 167 -33.68 19.15 1.80
CA VAL A 167 -33.02 20.41 1.40
C VAL A 167 -32.21 20.20 0.13
N VAL A 168 -31.30 19.18 0.13
CA VAL A 168 -30.48 18.81 -1.01
C VAL A 168 -30.58 17.32 -1.24
N LYS A 169 -31.23 16.91 -2.32
CA LYS A 169 -31.32 15.51 -2.74
C LYS A 169 -30.09 15.12 -3.54
N ASN A 170 -29.37 14.13 -3.06
CA ASN A 170 -28.35 13.46 -3.87
C ASN A 170 -29.05 12.55 -4.89
N MET A 171 -28.76 12.74 -6.17
CA MET A 171 -29.43 12.04 -7.27
C MET A 171 -28.84 10.63 -7.53
N CYS A 172 -27.73 10.30 -6.86
CA CYS A 172 -27.07 8.99 -6.98
C CYS A 172 -26.32 8.68 -5.68
N ASN A 173 -26.29 7.43 -5.25
CA ASN A 173 -25.54 6.99 -4.07
C ASN A 173 -24.02 6.89 -4.30
N THR A 174 -23.57 6.97 -5.55
CA THR A 174 -22.16 6.96 -5.95
C THR A 174 -21.82 8.29 -6.63
N CYS A 175 -21.35 8.23 -7.86
CA CYS A 175 -21.11 9.40 -8.71
C CYS A 175 -21.47 9.11 -10.18
N TYR A 176 -21.54 10.16 -10.96
CA TYR A 176 -21.62 10.10 -12.42
C TYR A 176 -20.23 10.34 -13.01
N ALA A 177 -19.99 9.92 -14.24
CA ALA A 177 -18.86 10.32 -15.05
C ALA A 177 -19.35 11.14 -16.26
N ASP A 178 -18.60 12.15 -16.69
CA ASP A 178 -18.84 12.83 -17.96
C ASP A 178 -18.10 12.14 -19.11
N SER A 179 -18.24 12.65 -20.33
CA SER A 179 -17.60 12.12 -21.54
C SER A 179 -16.05 12.15 -21.50
N HIS A 180 -15.47 12.95 -20.61
CA HIS A 180 -14.03 13.05 -20.39
C HIS A 180 -13.54 12.20 -19.22
N GLY A 181 -14.44 11.42 -18.60
CA GLY A 181 -14.14 10.58 -17.44
C GLY A 181 -14.02 11.33 -16.11
N ASN A 182 -14.43 12.62 -16.05
CA ASN A 182 -14.46 13.35 -14.79
C ASN A 182 -15.64 12.90 -13.94
N HIS A 183 -15.39 12.54 -12.70
CA HIS A 183 -16.42 12.11 -11.77
C HIS A 183 -17.10 13.31 -11.10
N TYR A 184 -18.42 13.24 -10.91
CA TYR A 184 -19.18 14.30 -10.25
C TYR A 184 -20.42 13.79 -9.51
N LEU A 185 -20.86 14.55 -8.48
CA LEU A 185 -22.16 14.39 -7.86
C LEU A 185 -23.18 15.30 -8.55
N LYS A 186 -24.41 14.78 -8.72
CA LYS A 186 -25.57 15.54 -9.20
C LYS A 186 -26.52 15.75 -8.00
N LEU A 187 -26.65 17.00 -7.56
CA LEU A 187 -27.32 17.38 -6.32
C LEU A 187 -28.47 18.34 -6.63
N LYS A 188 -29.72 17.93 -6.33
CA LYS A 188 -30.92 18.76 -6.55
C LYS A 188 -31.24 19.56 -5.28
N CYS A 189 -31.21 20.89 -5.37
CA CYS A 189 -31.59 21.82 -4.29
C CYS A 189 -33.12 21.97 -4.26
N GLN A 190 -33.76 21.35 -3.26
CA GLN A 190 -35.21 21.22 -3.24
C GLN A 190 -35.91 22.28 -2.37
N ASN A 191 -35.37 22.56 -1.18
CA ASN A 191 -35.94 23.51 -0.23
C ASN A 191 -34.84 24.38 0.38
N LYS A 192 -35.23 25.57 0.89
CA LYS A 192 -34.36 26.45 1.66
C LYS A 192 -33.79 25.75 2.88
N GLY A 193 -32.54 26.02 3.22
CA GLY A 193 -31.83 25.43 4.35
C GLY A 193 -30.39 25.00 4.02
N THR A 194 -29.79 24.22 4.90
CA THR A 194 -28.43 23.75 4.75
C THR A 194 -28.38 22.23 4.82
N ALA A 195 -27.59 21.61 3.96
CA ALA A 195 -27.27 20.18 4.01
C ALA A 195 -25.77 19.97 3.90
N THR A 196 -25.26 18.98 4.63
CA THR A 196 -23.88 18.49 4.48
C THR A 196 -23.88 17.30 3.53
N ILE A 197 -23.08 17.40 2.47
CA ILE A 197 -22.85 16.30 1.54
C ILE A 197 -21.58 15.58 1.97
N THR A 198 -21.67 14.27 2.11
CA THR A 198 -20.54 13.39 2.41
C THR A 198 -20.34 12.45 1.24
N PHE A 199 -19.11 12.27 0.79
CA PHE A 199 -18.76 11.22 -0.17
C PHE A 199 -17.45 10.54 0.19
N GLN A 200 -17.30 9.30 -0.26
CA GLN A 200 -16.12 8.49 0.00
C GLN A 200 -15.46 8.12 -1.32
N VAL A 201 -14.15 8.22 -1.35
CA VAL A 201 -13.31 7.82 -2.47
C VAL A 201 -12.39 6.71 -1.99
N TYR A 202 -12.48 5.56 -2.63
CA TYR A 202 -11.52 4.46 -2.51
C TYR A 202 -11.69 3.52 -3.71
N PRO A 203 -10.63 2.91 -4.24
CA PRO A 203 -10.76 1.85 -5.24
C PRO A 203 -11.58 0.69 -4.64
N LYS A 204 -12.55 0.18 -5.40
CA LYS A 204 -13.31 -0.99 -4.99
C LYS A 204 -12.37 -2.20 -4.97
N ASN A 205 -12.08 -2.72 -3.79
CA ASN A 205 -11.29 -3.93 -3.64
C ASN A 205 -11.98 -4.89 -2.67
N THR A 206 -12.16 -6.12 -3.11
CA THR A 206 -12.78 -7.20 -2.32
C THR A 206 -11.76 -8.14 -1.68
N ASN A 207 -10.49 -8.02 -2.04
CA ASN A 207 -9.43 -8.87 -1.50
C ASN A 207 -9.01 -8.39 -0.11
N LYS A 208 -9.20 -9.23 0.92
CA LYS A 208 -8.85 -8.95 2.32
C LYS A 208 -7.34 -8.72 2.55
N LYS A 209 -6.48 -9.22 1.67
CA LYS A 209 -5.01 -9.02 1.70
C LYS A 209 -4.57 -7.72 1.00
N VAL A 210 -5.49 -6.91 0.50
CA VAL A 210 -5.20 -5.63 -0.14
C VAL A 210 -5.81 -4.49 0.67
N TYR A 211 -4.95 -3.63 1.21
CA TYR A 211 -5.36 -2.40 1.87
C TYR A 211 -5.53 -1.28 0.84
N VAL A 212 -6.61 -0.53 0.97
CA VAL A 212 -6.81 0.69 0.18
C VAL A 212 -7.19 1.82 1.11
N SER A 213 -6.44 2.91 1.05
CA SER A 213 -6.67 4.10 1.87
C SER A 213 -7.99 4.76 1.52
N ARG A 214 -8.88 4.83 2.50
CA ARG A 214 -10.21 5.42 2.36
C ARG A 214 -10.18 6.91 2.64
N LYS A 215 -10.72 7.72 1.73
CA LYS A 215 -10.88 9.17 1.93
C LYS A 215 -12.35 9.55 2.01
N ILE A 216 -12.69 10.32 3.04
CA ILE A 216 -14.04 10.86 3.26
C ILE A 216 -13.96 12.37 3.16
N PHE A 217 -14.77 12.94 2.28
CA PHE A 217 -14.89 14.36 2.09
C PHE A 217 -16.30 14.83 2.51
N ARG A 218 -16.35 16.03 3.08
CA ARG A 218 -17.60 16.69 3.50
C ARG A 218 -17.58 18.14 3.06
N PHE A 219 -18.72 18.62 2.57
CA PHE A 219 -18.92 20.04 2.26
C PHE A 219 -20.37 20.42 2.49
N LYS A 220 -20.62 21.70 2.75
CA LYS A 220 -21.98 22.22 3.00
C LYS A 220 -22.55 22.84 1.73
N ILE A 221 -23.87 22.72 1.57
CA ILE A 221 -24.66 23.45 0.59
C ILE A 221 -25.74 24.21 1.33
N THR A 222 -25.77 25.53 1.14
CA THR A 222 -26.85 26.41 1.62
C THR A 222 -27.76 26.76 0.46
N VAL A 223 -29.01 26.39 0.56
CA VAL A 223 -30.06 26.70 -0.43
C VAL A 223 -30.85 27.93 0.05
N LYS A 224 -30.87 28.96 -0.78
CA LYS A 224 -31.58 30.25 -0.56
C LYS A 224 -32.86 30.30 -1.35
#